data_6545d49b352cd89bfc07f92c7d77f9d5
#
_entry.id   6545d49b352cd89bfc07f92c7d77f9d5
#
_cell.length_a   1.000
_cell.length_b   1.000
_cell.length_c   1.000
_cell.angle_alpha   90.00
_cell.angle_beta   90.00
_cell.angle_gamma   90.00
#
_symmetry.space_group_name_H-M   'P 1'
#
loop_
_entity.id
_entity.type
_entity.pdbx_description
1 polymer ?
#
loop_
_entity_poly.entity_id
_entity_poly.type
_entity_poly.pdbx_seq_one_letter_code
_entity_poly.pdbx_strand_id
1 'polypeptide(L)'
;MKGLGPRLVLHHDRFMRQLTDFSDGLAAGGFLLLVLLIGQPAVTRAANTSEPSPVKLKEKTDAAFDHYVQLTETRNEAELHRGNSLLWIDALPENERGAAYSELKHGGAKIEKIEAKENGQKIQTPGALIHHWVGIIFLSGAKLNDALGVLEDYDHHSVYYAPDVERSKIESRDGDRFRVFLRFRRHKIITVVMNTEHDIQYFRDSPVSAHSRSSAFRIAEVEDAGKSDEREKNPGDDGGFLWRMETWWRMEERDGGVYVQSEVASLTRDIPVGLGWLIGPFVTSIPKETLTKTLEDTRRAVKSRR
;
A
#
# COMPACT_ATOMS: atom_id res chain seq x y z
N MET A 1 49.31 36.32 18.00
CA MET A 1 48.22 37.03 18.73
C MET A 1 46.91 36.46 18.22
N LYS A 2 46.26 35.62 19.03
CA LYS A 2 44.91 35.81 19.63
C LYS A 2 43.82 36.09 18.58
N GLY A 3 42.74 35.33 18.41
CA GLY A 3 41.97 34.59 19.39
C GLY A 3 40.92 33.70 18.77
N LEU A 4 40.54 32.82 19.62
CA LEU A 4 39.55 31.79 19.60
C LEU A 4 38.09 32.27 19.45
N GLY A 5 37.29 31.42 18.84
CA GLY A 5 36.03 30.90 19.36
C GLY A 5 34.75 31.44 18.70
N PRO A 6 33.58 30.82 18.92
CA PRO A 6 33.36 29.48 19.47
C PRO A 6 32.52 28.56 18.61
N ARG A 7 32.63 27.28 18.87
CA ARG A 7 31.78 26.17 18.44
C ARG A 7 30.32 26.37 18.91
N LEU A 8 29.38 26.14 18.02
CA LEU A 8 27.97 25.88 18.37
C LEU A 8 27.75 24.35 18.26
N VAL A 9 27.74 23.71 19.43
CA VAL A 9 27.49 22.28 19.61
C VAL A 9 26.03 22.12 20.09
N LEU A 10 25.28 21.31 19.36
CA LEU A 10 24.25 20.37 19.85
C LEU A 10 23.19 20.82 20.85
N HIS A 11 21.97 20.83 20.37
CA HIS A 11 20.77 20.46 21.15
C HIS A 11 19.87 19.55 20.30
N HIS A 12 20.21 18.29 20.14
CA HIS A 12 19.33 17.29 19.51
C HIS A 12 19.22 15.97 20.29
N ASP A 13 19.69 15.92 21.54
CA ASP A 13 19.78 14.67 22.32
C ASP A 13 18.98 14.69 23.64
N ARG A 14 17.83 15.36 23.69
CA ARG A 14 17.03 15.41 24.93
C ARG A 14 15.59 14.93 24.82
N PHE A 15 15.16 14.42 23.66
CA PHE A 15 13.75 14.01 23.49
C PHE A 15 13.52 12.48 23.42
N MET A 16 14.57 11.67 23.45
CA MET A 16 14.46 10.19 23.30
C MET A 16 14.77 9.39 24.59
N ARG A 17 14.79 10.03 25.77
CA ARG A 17 15.09 9.34 27.04
C ARG A 17 13.97 9.37 28.09
N GLN A 18 12.72 9.49 27.72
CA GLN A 18 11.63 9.55 28.69
C GLN A 18 10.55 8.47 28.55
N LEU A 19 10.84 7.33 27.92
CA LEU A 19 9.89 6.22 27.80
C LEU A 19 10.44 4.83 28.24
N THR A 20 11.50 4.80 29.05
CA THR A 20 11.91 3.56 29.71
C THR A 20 12.28 3.88 31.14
N ASP A 21 11.30 3.79 32.08
CA ASP A 21 11.50 3.47 33.48
C ASP A 21 10.14 3.62 34.23
N PHE A 22 9.42 2.54 34.30
CA PHE A 22 8.41 2.29 35.32
C PHE A 22 8.29 0.77 35.55
N SER A 23 9.25 0.27 36.34
CA SER A 23 9.01 -0.93 37.12
C SER A 23 9.82 -0.84 38.42
N ASP A 24 9.14 -1.22 39.49
CA ASP A 24 9.65 -1.55 40.83
C ASP A 24 9.66 -0.46 41.90
N GLY A 25 8.87 -0.74 42.94
CA GLY A 25 9.04 -0.16 44.27
C GLY A 25 7.80 -0.18 45.18
N LEU A 26 7.54 -1.30 45.84
CA LEU A 26 6.62 -1.41 47.00
C LEU A 26 7.04 -0.47 48.16
N ALA A 27 6.11 0.15 48.89
CA ALA A 27 5.84 -0.10 50.29
C ALA A 27 4.97 0.98 50.98
N ALA A 28 3.91 0.54 51.56
CA ALA A 28 3.32 0.83 52.88
C ALA A 28 3.12 2.31 53.34
N GLY A 29 1.87 2.59 53.75
CA GLY A 29 1.54 3.67 54.67
C GLY A 29 0.06 4.07 54.58
N GLY A 30 -0.76 3.47 55.46
CA GLY A 30 -2.20 3.69 55.51
C GLY A 30 -2.64 5.09 55.94
N PHE A 31 -3.80 5.50 55.52
CA PHE A 31 -4.74 6.30 56.30
C PHE A 31 -6.19 5.97 55.86
N LEU A 32 -6.94 5.56 56.82
CA LEU A 32 -8.35 5.22 56.76
C LEU A 32 -9.17 6.50 56.62
N LEU A 33 -9.95 6.65 55.56
CA LEU A 33 -11.06 7.57 55.51
C LEU A 33 -12.25 6.94 54.80
N LEU A 34 -13.20 6.54 55.64
CA LEU A 34 -14.47 5.97 55.31
C LEU A 34 -15.34 7.06 54.66
N VAL A 35 -15.67 6.96 53.38
CA VAL A 35 -16.77 7.70 52.77
C VAL A 35 -17.64 6.70 52.01
N LEU A 36 -18.80 6.41 52.67
CA LEU A 36 -19.94 5.78 52.03
C LEU A 36 -20.40 6.61 50.83
N LEU A 37 -20.22 6.09 49.61
CA LEU A 37 -20.96 6.56 48.43
C LEU A 37 -21.57 5.35 47.73
N ILE A 38 -22.86 5.35 47.82
CA ILE A 38 -23.91 4.60 47.17
C ILE A 38 -23.48 4.10 45.78
N GLY A 39 -23.59 2.76 45.60
CA GLY A 39 -23.33 2.08 44.34
C GLY A 39 -24.15 2.63 43.17
N GLN A 40 -23.45 3.16 42.19
CA GLN A 40 -23.94 3.21 40.82
C GLN A 40 -23.21 2.11 40.06
N PRO A 41 -23.90 1.22 39.34
CA PRO A 41 -23.21 0.29 38.46
C PRO A 41 -22.49 1.12 37.39
N ALA A 42 -21.17 1.04 37.37
CA ALA A 42 -20.38 1.50 36.26
C ALA A 42 -20.85 0.71 35.02
N VAL A 43 -21.72 1.32 34.25
CA VAL A 43 -21.98 0.90 32.88
C VAL A 43 -20.65 1.14 32.14
N THR A 44 -19.83 0.10 32.09
CA THR A 44 -18.75 0.01 31.12
C THR A 44 -19.40 0.05 29.75
N ARG A 45 -19.55 1.26 29.22
CA ARG A 45 -19.90 1.48 27.83
C ARG A 45 -18.70 0.97 27.05
N ALA A 46 -18.77 -0.32 26.64
CA ALA A 46 -17.90 -0.81 25.61
C ALA A 46 -17.92 0.23 24.50
N ALA A 47 -16.77 0.80 24.17
CA ALA A 47 -16.64 1.63 23.00
C ALA A 47 -17.02 0.73 21.83
N ASN A 48 -18.29 0.80 21.42
CA ASN A 48 -18.71 0.29 20.14
C ASN A 48 -17.86 1.06 19.11
N THR A 49 -16.80 0.44 18.63
CA THR A 49 -16.18 0.81 17.37
C THR A 49 -17.20 0.43 16.30
N SER A 50 -18.24 1.27 16.18
CA SER A 50 -19.25 1.14 15.14
C SER A 50 -18.51 1.21 13.80
N GLU A 51 -18.71 0.20 12.97
CA GLU A 51 -18.27 0.25 11.57
C GLU A 51 -18.73 1.58 10.95
N PRO A 52 -17.89 2.19 10.09
CA PRO A 52 -18.29 3.43 9.44
C PRO A 52 -19.56 3.20 8.62
N SER A 53 -20.50 4.15 8.70
CA SER A 53 -21.73 4.08 7.91
C SER A 53 -21.44 3.88 6.42
N PRO A 54 -22.20 3.03 5.72
CA PRO A 54 -22.05 2.83 4.29
C PRO A 54 -22.08 4.14 3.51
N VAL A 55 -21.21 4.24 2.52
CA VAL A 55 -21.12 5.40 1.61
C VAL A 55 -21.10 4.89 0.18
N LYS A 56 -22.05 5.37 -0.62
CA LYS A 56 -22.14 4.96 -2.01
C LYS A 56 -21.15 5.72 -2.90
N LEU A 57 -20.38 4.96 -3.67
CA LEU A 57 -19.55 5.50 -4.75
C LEU A 57 -20.46 6.21 -5.78
N LYS A 58 -20.18 7.47 -6.03
CA LYS A 58 -20.97 8.27 -6.98
C LYS A 58 -20.43 8.07 -8.39
N GLU A 59 -21.33 7.98 -9.35
CA GLU A 59 -20.98 7.82 -10.78
C GLU A 59 -19.95 8.86 -11.26
N LYS A 60 -20.14 10.14 -10.90
CA LYS A 60 -19.17 11.20 -11.25
C LYS A 60 -17.79 11.01 -10.65
N THR A 61 -17.69 10.37 -9.48
CA THR A 61 -16.43 10.08 -8.80
C THR A 61 -15.74 8.88 -9.46
N ASP A 62 -16.52 7.88 -9.83
CA ASP A 62 -16.07 6.72 -10.57
C ASP A 62 -15.53 7.12 -11.96
N ALA A 63 -16.30 7.92 -12.72
CA ALA A 63 -15.87 8.46 -14.02
C ALA A 63 -14.60 9.33 -13.91
N ALA A 64 -14.45 10.11 -12.82
CA ALA A 64 -13.23 10.88 -12.60
C ALA A 64 -12.02 9.97 -12.34
N PHE A 65 -12.21 8.83 -11.69
CA PHE A 65 -11.15 7.84 -11.51
C PHE A 65 -10.80 7.16 -12.86
N ASP A 66 -11.79 6.81 -13.67
CA ASP A 66 -11.55 6.26 -15.01
C ASP A 66 -10.73 7.23 -15.88
N HIS A 67 -11.06 8.51 -15.83
CA HIS A 67 -10.27 9.55 -16.52
C HIS A 67 -8.83 9.63 -15.99
N TYR A 68 -8.66 9.55 -14.66
CA TYR A 68 -7.33 9.50 -14.03
C TYR A 68 -6.51 8.30 -14.52
N VAL A 69 -7.13 7.13 -14.59
CA VAL A 69 -6.50 5.89 -15.09
C VAL A 69 -6.08 6.06 -16.55
N GLN A 70 -6.94 6.61 -17.42
CA GLN A 70 -6.61 6.87 -18.83
C GLN A 70 -5.38 7.77 -18.99
N LEU A 71 -5.28 8.84 -18.20
CA LEU A 71 -4.10 9.72 -18.20
C LEU A 71 -2.83 8.98 -17.76
N THR A 72 -2.96 8.11 -16.73
CA THR A 72 -1.86 7.28 -16.24
C THR A 72 -1.41 6.30 -17.31
N GLU A 73 -2.34 5.63 -17.98
CA GLU A 73 -2.02 4.69 -19.07
C GLU A 73 -1.36 5.36 -20.26
N THR A 74 -1.89 6.51 -20.70
CA THR A 74 -1.28 7.30 -21.77
C THR A 74 0.18 7.63 -21.44
N ARG A 75 0.47 8.02 -20.20
CA ARG A 75 1.85 8.25 -19.75
C ARG A 75 2.66 6.94 -19.77
N ASN A 76 2.11 5.84 -19.22
CA ASN A 76 2.78 4.55 -19.15
C ASN A 76 3.13 4.02 -20.53
N GLU A 77 2.20 4.12 -21.49
CA GLU A 77 2.45 3.75 -22.89
C GLU A 77 3.54 4.61 -23.54
N ALA A 78 3.47 5.93 -23.32
CA ALA A 78 4.50 6.84 -23.82
C ALA A 78 5.90 6.54 -23.25
N GLU A 79 5.98 6.10 -21.99
CA GLU A 79 7.23 5.66 -21.35
C GLU A 79 7.75 4.36 -22.00
N LEU A 80 6.90 3.35 -22.19
CA LEU A 80 7.25 2.09 -22.83
C LEU A 80 7.78 2.28 -24.27
N HIS A 81 7.21 3.23 -25.01
CA HIS A 81 7.61 3.51 -26.40
C HIS A 81 8.87 4.39 -26.54
N ARG A 82 9.38 4.99 -25.47
CA ARG A 82 10.62 5.81 -25.51
C ARG A 82 11.91 5.00 -25.71
N GLY A 83 11.82 3.66 -25.72
CA GLY A 83 12.91 2.78 -26.20
C GLY A 83 14.10 2.57 -25.26
N ASN A 84 14.31 3.42 -24.24
CA ASN A 84 15.46 3.36 -23.33
C ASN A 84 15.07 3.45 -21.84
N SER A 85 13.80 3.34 -21.49
CA SER A 85 13.33 3.72 -20.16
C SER A 85 12.07 2.93 -19.78
N LEU A 86 12.26 1.68 -19.39
CA LEU A 86 11.15 0.87 -18.90
C LEU A 86 10.75 1.27 -17.48
N LEU A 87 11.71 1.71 -16.66
CA LEU A 87 11.53 1.99 -15.25
C LEU A 87 11.36 3.49 -15.00
N TRP A 88 10.49 3.90 -14.10
CA TRP A 88 10.24 5.31 -13.80
C TRP A 88 11.49 6.07 -13.33
N ILE A 89 12.41 5.39 -12.64
CA ILE A 89 13.67 5.98 -12.16
C ILE A 89 14.61 6.39 -13.32
N ASP A 90 14.42 5.81 -14.52
CA ASP A 90 15.22 6.19 -15.69
C ASP A 90 14.92 7.62 -16.16
N ALA A 91 13.75 8.16 -15.84
CA ALA A 91 13.35 9.52 -16.13
C ALA A 91 13.88 10.56 -15.10
N LEU A 92 14.48 10.10 -14.00
CA LEU A 92 15.06 10.99 -12.99
C LEU A 92 16.31 11.74 -13.52
N PRO A 93 16.61 12.93 -12.98
CA PRO A 93 17.89 13.59 -13.22
C PRO A 93 19.07 12.66 -12.92
N GLU A 94 20.18 12.80 -13.64
CA GLU A 94 21.30 11.85 -13.60
C GLU A 94 21.84 11.59 -12.19
N ASN A 95 21.99 12.63 -11.37
CA ASN A 95 22.44 12.53 -9.99
C ASN A 95 21.47 11.73 -9.10
N GLU A 96 20.17 11.94 -9.26
CA GLU A 96 19.13 11.23 -8.52
C GLU A 96 18.99 9.78 -9.00
N ARG A 97 19.08 9.58 -10.33
CA ARG A 97 19.03 8.26 -10.95
C ARG A 97 20.19 7.37 -10.47
N GLY A 98 21.42 7.91 -10.47
CA GLY A 98 22.60 7.18 -9.96
C GLY A 98 22.44 6.78 -8.49
N ALA A 99 21.96 7.69 -7.65
CA ALA A 99 21.69 7.41 -6.24
C ALA A 99 20.59 6.34 -6.07
N ALA A 100 19.51 6.41 -6.85
CA ALA A 100 18.43 5.43 -6.82
C ALA A 100 18.93 4.01 -7.18
N TYR A 101 19.68 3.87 -8.27
CA TYR A 101 20.25 2.58 -8.64
C TYR A 101 21.25 2.05 -7.59
N SER A 102 22.05 2.91 -6.99
CA SER A 102 22.93 2.51 -5.91
C SER A 102 22.16 1.97 -4.70
N GLU A 103 21.12 2.67 -4.27
CA GLU A 103 20.23 2.24 -3.17
C GLU A 103 19.62 0.87 -3.45
N LEU A 104 19.06 0.68 -4.65
CA LEU A 104 18.41 -0.57 -5.06
C LEU A 104 19.39 -1.74 -5.08
N LYS A 105 20.62 -1.54 -5.61
CA LYS A 105 21.66 -2.58 -5.65
C LYS A 105 22.16 -2.98 -4.25
N HIS A 106 22.03 -2.10 -3.26
CA HIS A 106 22.30 -2.39 -1.85
C HIS A 106 21.11 -2.99 -1.09
N GLY A 107 20.04 -3.36 -1.81
CA GLY A 107 18.88 -4.03 -1.24
C GLY A 107 17.78 -3.08 -0.74
N GLY A 108 17.90 -1.78 -1.00
CA GLY A 108 16.87 -0.81 -0.72
C GLY A 108 15.61 -0.99 -1.59
N ALA A 109 14.59 -0.19 -1.28
CA ALA A 109 13.38 -0.02 -2.09
C ALA A 109 13.10 1.48 -2.22
N LYS A 110 12.91 1.96 -3.44
CA LYS A 110 12.53 3.36 -3.67
C LYS A 110 11.03 3.45 -3.90
N ILE A 111 10.33 4.22 -3.06
CA ILE A 111 8.86 4.36 -3.10
C ILE A 111 8.52 5.85 -3.17
N GLU A 112 7.75 6.23 -4.16
CA GLU A 112 7.32 7.62 -4.32
C GLU A 112 5.83 7.74 -4.58
N LYS A 113 5.24 8.83 -4.10
CA LYS A 113 3.89 9.24 -4.45
C LYS A 113 3.93 9.94 -5.78
N ILE A 114 3.07 9.53 -6.68
CA ILE A 114 2.89 10.16 -7.98
C ILE A 114 1.46 10.66 -8.16
N GLU A 115 1.23 11.46 -9.18
CA GLU A 115 -0.07 12.07 -9.43
C GLU A 115 -0.23 12.37 -10.92
N ALA A 116 -1.25 11.80 -11.53
CA ALA A 116 -1.65 12.21 -12.87
C ALA A 116 -2.32 13.60 -12.81
N LYS A 117 -1.94 14.46 -13.74
CA LYS A 117 -2.48 15.82 -13.86
C LYS A 117 -2.93 16.06 -15.29
N GLU A 118 -3.99 16.81 -15.45
CA GLU A 118 -4.44 17.33 -16.73
C GLU A 118 -4.18 18.84 -16.78
N ASN A 119 -3.45 19.30 -17.80
CA ASN A 119 -3.06 20.72 -17.93
C ASN A 119 -2.41 21.32 -16.66
N GLY A 120 -1.63 20.48 -15.93
CA GLY A 120 -0.97 20.86 -14.67
C GLY A 120 -1.89 20.86 -13.44
N GLN A 121 -3.17 20.57 -13.59
CA GLN A 121 -4.14 20.53 -12.49
C GLN A 121 -4.44 19.10 -12.06
N LYS A 122 -4.73 18.95 -10.76
CA LYS A 122 -5.15 17.66 -10.19
C LYS A 122 -6.56 17.31 -10.64
N ILE A 123 -6.77 16.02 -10.93
CA ILE A 123 -8.09 15.49 -11.18
C ILE A 123 -8.89 15.50 -9.87
N GLN A 124 -10.06 16.13 -9.88
CA GLN A 124 -10.94 16.22 -8.72
C GLN A 124 -11.85 14.99 -8.64
N THR A 125 -11.82 14.29 -7.50
CA THR A 125 -12.68 13.15 -7.20
C THR A 125 -13.61 13.47 -6.03
N PRO A 126 -14.80 14.01 -6.27
CA PRO A 126 -15.67 14.49 -5.21
C PRO A 126 -16.08 13.40 -4.21
N GLY A 127 -15.75 13.60 -2.93
CA GLY A 127 -16.03 12.65 -1.85
C GLY A 127 -15.13 11.41 -1.82
N ALA A 128 -14.00 11.46 -2.54
CA ALA A 128 -13.02 10.39 -2.61
C ALA A 128 -11.58 10.90 -2.66
N LEU A 129 -10.66 9.99 -2.36
CA LEU A 129 -9.21 10.23 -2.43
C LEU A 129 -8.58 9.25 -3.41
N ILE A 130 -7.75 9.77 -4.31
CA ILE A 130 -6.86 8.94 -5.12
C ILE A 130 -5.53 8.78 -4.40
N HIS A 131 -5.12 7.53 -4.23
CA HIS A 131 -3.80 7.16 -3.76
C HIS A 131 -3.03 6.55 -4.92
N HIS A 132 -1.96 7.21 -5.35
CA HIS A 132 -1.15 6.77 -6.46
C HIS A 132 0.32 6.74 -6.06
N TRP A 133 0.91 5.54 -6.09
CA TRP A 133 2.27 5.29 -5.66
C TRP A 133 3.00 4.42 -6.67
N VAL A 134 4.29 4.67 -6.83
CA VAL A 134 5.20 3.81 -7.56
C VAL A 134 6.31 3.35 -6.62
N GLY A 135 6.69 2.09 -6.76
CA GLY A 135 7.80 1.53 -6.00
C GLY A 135 8.64 0.61 -6.85
N ILE A 136 9.93 0.51 -6.54
CA ILE A 136 10.87 -0.35 -7.26
C ILE A 136 11.85 -1.00 -6.30
N ILE A 137 12.22 -2.24 -6.61
CA ILE A 137 13.26 -3.03 -5.94
C ILE A 137 14.20 -3.66 -6.97
N PHE A 138 15.36 -4.10 -6.51
CA PHE A 138 16.29 -4.92 -7.29
C PHE A 138 16.44 -6.31 -6.69
N LEU A 139 16.33 -7.33 -7.54
CA LEU A 139 16.47 -8.75 -7.21
C LEU A 139 17.82 -9.24 -7.72
N SER A 140 18.86 -9.10 -6.90
CA SER A 140 20.22 -9.48 -7.28
C SER A 140 20.33 -10.96 -7.66
N GLY A 141 20.98 -11.25 -8.78
CA GLY A 141 21.21 -12.58 -9.33
C GLY A 141 19.95 -13.26 -9.88
N ALA A 142 18.74 -12.65 -9.79
CA ALA A 142 17.53 -13.21 -10.36
C ALA A 142 17.46 -13.02 -11.88
N LYS A 143 16.69 -13.87 -12.54
CA LYS A 143 16.31 -13.77 -13.94
C LYS A 143 14.88 -13.27 -14.08
N LEU A 144 14.53 -12.71 -15.24
CA LEU A 144 13.15 -12.26 -15.50
C LEU A 144 12.12 -13.34 -15.18
N ASN A 145 12.39 -14.59 -15.58
CA ASN A 145 11.49 -15.71 -15.31
C ASN A 145 11.33 -16.05 -13.82
N ASP A 146 12.33 -15.74 -12.97
CA ASP A 146 12.19 -15.93 -11.52
C ASP A 146 11.16 -14.95 -10.94
N ALA A 147 11.20 -13.69 -11.38
CA ALA A 147 10.23 -12.68 -10.97
C ALA A 147 8.83 -13.00 -11.50
N LEU A 148 8.71 -13.30 -12.79
CA LEU A 148 7.44 -13.69 -13.40
C LEU A 148 6.86 -14.95 -12.77
N GLY A 149 7.70 -15.93 -12.43
CA GLY A 149 7.27 -17.16 -11.78
C GLY A 149 6.64 -16.94 -10.40
N VAL A 150 6.94 -15.84 -9.71
CA VAL A 150 6.24 -15.43 -8.47
C VAL A 150 4.99 -14.62 -8.78
N LEU A 151 5.09 -13.63 -9.67
CA LEU A 151 3.99 -12.70 -9.95
C LEU A 151 2.80 -13.37 -10.65
N GLU A 152 3.02 -14.40 -11.47
CA GLU A 152 1.97 -15.15 -12.16
C GLU A 152 1.42 -16.34 -11.36
N ASP A 153 2.07 -16.71 -10.27
CA ASP A 153 1.69 -17.85 -9.43
C ASP A 153 0.62 -17.44 -8.41
N TYR A 154 -0.49 -16.93 -8.92
CA TYR A 154 -1.58 -16.36 -8.09
C TYR A 154 -2.16 -17.36 -7.10
N ASP A 155 -2.15 -18.66 -7.37
CA ASP A 155 -2.65 -19.66 -6.44
C ASP A 155 -1.84 -19.73 -5.15
N HIS A 156 -0.58 -19.23 -5.16
CA HIS A 156 0.30 -19.16 -4.00
C HIS A 156 0.48 -17.75 -3.42
N HIS A 157 -0.22 -16.72 -3.93
CA HIS A 157 -0.11 -15.37 -3.39
C HIS A 157 -0.50 -15.28 -1.91
N SER A 158 -1.41 -16.13 -1.44
CA SER A 158 -1.73 -16.23 0.00
C SER A 158 -0.54 -16.74 0.86
N VAL A 159 0.45 -17.39 0.25
CA VAL A 159 1.70 -17.77 0.92
C VAL A 159 2.74 -16.69 0.80
N TYR A 160 2.93 -16.11 -0.39
CA TYR A 160 3.95 -15.10 -0.66
C TYR A 160 3.69 -13.78 0.04
N TYR A 161 2.43 -13.36 0.11
CA TYR A 161 2.00 -12.06 0.63
C TYR A 161 1.24 -12.17 1.96
N ALA A 162 1.45 -13.27 2.72
CA ALA A 162 0.89 -13.39 4.06
C ALA A 162 1.40 -12.28 5.00
N PRO A 163 0.60 -11.82 5.96
CA PRO A 163 -0.81 -12.14 6.21
C PRO A 163 -1.80 -11.27 5.42
N ASP A 164 -1.32 -10.38 4.54
CA ASP A 164 -2.16 -9.37 3.87
C ASP A 164 -3.07 -9.97 2.80
N VAL A 165 -2.65 -11.09 2.18
CA VAL A 165 -3.46 -11.90 1.29
C VAL A 165 -3.84 -13.19 2.01
N GLU A 166 -5.11 -13.35 2.38
CA GLU A 166 -5.60 -14.55 3.09
C GLU A 166 -5.93 -15.70 2.15
N ARG A 167 -6.45 -15.37 0.97
CA ARG A 167 -6.80 -16.35 -0.08
C ARG A 167 -6.46 -15.77 -1.44
N SER A 168 -6.04 -16.63 -2.31
CA SER A 168 -5.73 -16.29 -3.69
C SER A 168 -6.04 -17.47 -4.60
N LYS A 169 -6.54 -17.20 -5.81
CA LYS A 169 -6.91 -18.24 -6.74
C LYS A 169 -6.95 -17.70 -8.17
N ILE A 170 -6.40 -18.48 -9.10
CA ILE A 170 -6.65 -18.30 -10.53
C ILE A 170 -8.06 -18.84 -10.83
N GLU A 171 -8.97 -17.97 -11.27
CA GLU A 171 -10.31 -18.37 -11.69
C GLU A 171 -10.33 -18.82 -13.15
N SER A 172 -9.55 -18.13 -14.00
CA SER A 172 -9.30 -18.53 -15.38
C SER A 172 -7.97 -17.99 -15.88
N ARG A 173 -7.38 -18.71 -16.86
CA ARG A 173 -6.16 -18.31 -17.55
C ARG A 173 -6.29 -18.61 -19.04
N ASP A 174 -5.94 -17.62 -19.88
CA ASP A 174 -5.82 -17.77 -21.32
C ASP A 174 -4.49 -17.12 -21.76
N GLY A 175 -3.46 -17.96 -21.95
CA GLY A 175 -2.10 -17.52 -22.22
C GLY A 175 -1.56 -16.61 -21.12
N ASP A 176 -1.32 -15.33 -21.45
CA ASP A 176 -0.85 -14.29 -20.54
C ASP A 176 -1.98 -13.46 -19.90
N ARG A 177 -3.23 -13.87 -20.09
CA ARG A 177 -4.40 -13.28 -19.43
C ARG A 177 -4.84 -14.12 -18.26
N PHE A 178 -5.12 -13.45 -17.13
CA PHE A 178 -5.57 -14.11 -15.91
C PHE A 178 -6.81 -13.40 -15.38
N ARG A 179 -7.77 -14.19 -14.90
CA ARG A 179 -8.79 -13.74 -13.96
C ARG A 179 -8.46 -14.32 -12.61
N VAL A 180 -8.37 -13.47 -11.60
CA VAL A 180 -7.83 -13.84 -10.29
C VAL A 180 -8.75 -13.33 -9.20
N PHE A 181 -9.05 -14.20 -8.22
CA PHE A 181 -9.65 -13.83 -6.95
C PHE A 181 -8.56 -13.64 -5.90
N LEU A 182 -8.63 -12.51 -5.16
CA LEU A 182 -7.79 -12.24 -3.99
C LEU A 182 -8.66 -11.81 -2.82
N ARG A 183 -8.38 -12.36 -1.63
CA ARG A 183 -8.96 -11.90 -0.38
C ARG A 183 -7.87 -11.20 0.42
N PHE A 184 -8.05 -9.90 0.61
CA PHE A 184 -7.15 -9.08 1.40
C PHE A 184 -7.66 -8.95 2.83
N ARG A 185 -6.74 -8.96 3.81
CA ARG A 185 -6.99 -8.55 5.19
C ARG A 185 -6.00 -7.47 5.58
N ARG A 186 -6.52 -6.37 6.09
CA ARG A 186 -5.70 -5.29 6.62
C ARG A 186 -6.15 -4.95 8.03
N HIS A 187 -5.21 -4.97 8.97
CA HIS A 187 -5.43 -4.54 10.34
C HIS A 187 -4.57 -3.32 10.65
N LYS A 188 -5.21 -2.24 11.12
CA LYS A 188 -4.56 -1.07 11.69
C LYS A 188 -5.29 -0.71 13.00
N ILE A 189 -6.24 0.23 12.96
CA ILE A 189 -7.15 0.52 14.07
C ILE A 189 -8.33 -0.43 14.05
N ILE A 190 -8.81 -0.74 12.87
CA ILE A 190 -9.86 -1.74 12.61
C ILE A 190 -9.33 -2.78 11.63
N THR A 191 -9.98 -3.92 11.57
CA THR A 191 -9.71 -4.94 10.55
C THR A 191 -10.67 -4.74 9.39
N VAL A 192 -10.14 -4.59 8.18
CA VAL A 192 -10.90 -4.55 6.94
C VAL A 192 -10.55 -5.79 6.14
N VAL A 193 -11.56 -6.51 5.68
CA VAL A 193 -11.42 -7.66 4.78
C VAL A 193 -12.15 -7.36 3.49
N MET A 194 -11.51 -7.64 2.37
CA MET A 194 -12.05 -7.38 1.04
C MET A 194 -11.84 -8.59 0.14
N ASN A 195 -12.89 -8.99 -0.56
CA ASN A 195 -12.81 -9.90 -1.69
C ASN A 195 -12.70 -9.08 -2.97
N THR A 196 -11.71 -9.41 -3.80
CA THR A 196 -11.46 -8.67 -5.04
C THR A 196 -11.29 -9.65 -6.21
N GLU A 197 -11.78 -9.23 -7.37
CA GLU A 197 -11.62 -9.96 -8.63
C GLU A 197 -10.90 -9.07 -9.62
N HIS A 198 -9.87 -9.63 -10.26
CA HIS A 198 -8.95 -8.89 -11.13
C HIS A 198 -8.91 -9.49 -12.51
N ASP A 199 -8.93 -8.64 -13.53
CA ASP A 199 -8.48 -8.97 -14.88
C ASP A 199 -7.03 -8.49 -15.02
N ILE A 200 -6.15 -9.40 -15.45
CA ILE A 200 -4.71 -9.16 -15.52
C ILE A 200 -4.20 -9.58 -16.89
N GLN A 201 -3.39 -8.72 -17.49
CA GLN A 201 -2.71 -9.01 -18.75
C GLN A 201 -1.21 -8.81 -18.59
N TYR A 202 -0.42 -9.82 -18.94
CA TYR A 202 1.03 -9.72 -19.09
C TYR A 202 1.43 -9.51 -20.54
N PHE A 203 2.54 -8.80 -20.75
CA PHE A 203 3.16 -8.52 -22.02
C PHE A 203 4.65 -8.85 -21.92
N ARG A 204 5.13 -9.68 -22.85
CA ARG A 204 6.54 -10.06 -22.95
C ARG A 204 7.21 -9.12 -23.96
N ASP A 205 7.81 -8.02 -23.48
CA ASP A 205 8.36 -6.99 -24.35
C ASP A 205 9.63 -7.44 -25.06
N SER A 206 10.44 -8.23 -24.35
CA SER A 206 11.68 -8.83 -24.86
C SER A 206 12.06 -10.05 -24.01
N PRO A 207 13.15 -10.77 -24.37
CA PRO A 207 13.68 -11.86 -23.54
C PRO A 207 14.09 -11.42 -22.12
N VAL A 208 14.30 -10.12 -21.89
CA VAL A 208 14.80 -9.54 -20.63
C VAL A 208 13.85 -8.53 -20.02
N SER A 209 12.68 -8.29 -20.59
CA SER A 209 11.71 -7.35 -20.08
C SER A 209 10.26 -7.79 -20.26
N ALA A 210 9.43 -7.44 -19.30
CA ALA A 210 7.99 -7.66 -19.33
C ALA A 210 7.27 -6.58 -18.53
N HIS A 211 6.00 -6.36 -18.88
CA HIS A 211 5.12 -5.55 -18.06
C HIS A 211 3.75 -6.21 -17.90
N SER A 212 2.95 -5.72 -16.97
CA SER A 212 1.57 -6.15 -16.83
C SER A 212 0.67 -5.02 -16.39
N ARG A 213 -0.62 -5.19 -16.68
CA ARG A 213 -1.72 -4.38 -16.16
C ARG A 213 -2.70 -5.28 -15.44
N SER A 214 -3.18 -4.81 -14.30
CA SER A 214 -4.23 -5.45 -13.50
C SER A 214 -5.29 -4.44 -13.14
N SER A 215 -6.56 -4.74 -13.43
CA SER A 215 -7.72 -3.97 -13.04
C SER A 215 -8.57 -4.79 -12.06
N ALA A 216 -8.82 -4.24 -10.87
CA ALA A 216 -9.78 -4.82 -9.95
C ALA A 216 -11.19 -4.42 -10.38
N PHE A 217 -11.85 -5.26 -11.18
CA PHE A 217 -13.18 -4.98 -11.72
C PHE A 217 -14.31 -5.20 -10.69
N ARG A 218 -14.02 -5.91 -9.61
CA ARG A 218 -14.93 -6.09 -8.47
C ARG A 218 -14.15 -6.01 -7.17
N ILE A 219 -14.65 -5.21 -6.24
CA ILE A 219 -14.14 -5.09 -4.87
C ILE A 219 -15.34 -5.10 -3.94
N ALA A 220 -15.39 -6.03 -2.99
CA ALA A 220 -16.46 -6.13 -1.99
C ALA A 220 -15.86 -6.19 -0.59
N GLU A 221 -16.25 -5.29 0.30
CA GLU A 221 -15.93 -5.40 1.72
C GLU A 221 -16.67 -6.61 2.32
N VAL A 222 -16.01 -7.30 3.25
CA VAL A 222 -16.56 -8.46 3.94
C VAL A 222 -16.91 -8.08 5.36
N GLU A 223 -18.20 -8.16 5.67
CA GLU A 223 -18.73 -7.98 7.01
C GLU A 223 -18.66 -9.29 7.79
N ASP A 224 -18.41 -9.21 9.09
CA ASP A 224 -18.29 -10.37 9.99
C ASP A 224 -17.29 -11.44 9.53
N ALA A 225 -16.19 -11.00 8.91
CA ALA A 225 -15.18 -11.86 8.35
C ALA A 225 -14.65 -12.91 9.35
N GLY A 226 -14.76 -14.20 8.96
CA GLY A 226 -14.39 -15.35 9.79
C GLY A 226 -15.48 -15.83 10.77
N LYS A 227 -16.67 -15.21 10.77
CA LYS A 227 -17.83 -15.67 11.54
C LYS A 227 -18.80 -16.47 10.67
N SER A 228 -19.81 -17.09 11.30
CA SER A 228 -20.83 -17.90 10.61
C SER A 228 -21.77 -17.09 9.72
N ASP A 229 -21.90 -15.81 10.00
CA ASP A 229 -22.74 -14.83 9.28
C ASP A 229 -21.95 -13.92 8.34
N GLU A 230 -20.70 -14.32 8.02
CA GLU A 230 -19.85 -13.62 7.05
C GLU A 230 -20.59 -13.38 5.72
N ARG A 231 -20.60 -12.15 5.27
CA ARG A 231 -21.19 -11.75 3.98
C ARG A 231 -20.44 -10.61 3.33
N GLU A 232 -20.53 -10.53 2.02
CA GLU A 232 -20.04 -9.39 1.25
C GLU A 232 -21.05 -8.24 1.31
N LYS A 233 -20.54 -7.02 1.45
CA LYS A 233 -21.32 -5.80 1.20
C LYS A 233 -21.44 -5.57 -0.31
N ASN A 234 -22.41 -4.78 -0.72
CA ASN A 234 -22.54 -4.42 -2.13
C ASN A 234 -21.35 -3.57 -2.58
N PRO A 235 -20.63 -3.94 -3.66
CA PRO A 235 -19.53 -3.15 -4.18
C PRO A 235 -19.95 -1.69 -4.42
N GLY A 236 -19.15 -0.76 -3.94
CA GLY A 236 -19.42 0.67 -4.06
C GLY A 236 -20.53 1.21 -3.15
N ASP A 237 -21.11 0.38 -2.27
CA ASP A 237 -22.07 0.78 -1.23
C ASP A 237 -21.64 0.13 0.10
N ASP A 238 -20.54 0.58 0.63
CA ASP A 238 -19.81 -0.06 1.71
C ASP A 238 -19.08 0.98 2.59
N GLY A 239 -18.05 0.60 3.34
CA GLY A 239 -17.24 1.51 4.15
C GLY A 239 -16.36 2.46 3.33
N GLY A 240 -16.13 2.17 2.05
CA GLY A 240 -15.31 2.97 1.15
C GLY A 240 -13.82 2.87 1.42
N PHE A 241 -13.39 1.77 2.03
CA PHE A 241 -11.95 1.57 2.30
C PHE A 241 -11.16 1.33 1.03
N LEU A 242 -11.79 0.73 0.00
CA LEU A 242 -11.23 0.59 -1.34
C LEU A 242 -12.38 0.37 -2.33
N TRP A 243 -12.59 1.31 -3.26
CA TRP A 243 -13.62 1.19 -4.29
C TRP A 243 -13.08 0.74 -5.64
N ARG A 244 -11.87 1.22 -5.99
CA ARG A 244 -11.21 0.92 -7.26
C ARG A 244 -9.72 0.71 -7.04
N MET A 245 -9.09 -0.14 -7.87
CA MET A 245 -7.64 -0.33 -7.85
C MET A 245 -7.15 -0.77 -9.24
N GLU A 246 -6.13 -0.06 -9.73
CA GLU A 246 -5.36 -0.40 -10.92
C GLU A 246 -3.91 -0.61 -10.52
N THR A 247 -3.26 -1.60 -11.12
CA THR A 247 -1.85 -1.91 -10.83
C THR A 247 -1.11 -2.19 -12.12
N TRP A 248 0.07 -1.62 -12.26
CA TRP A 248 0.98 -1.83 -13.38
C TRP A 248 2.31 -2.35 -12.83
N TRP A 249 2.78 -3.47 -13.37
CA TRP A 249 4.10 -3.98 -13.06
C TRP A 249 5.01 -3.80 -14.26
N ARG A 250 6.31 -3.54 -14.01
CA ARG A 250 7.36 -3.53 -15.00
C ARG A 250 8.56 -4.28 -14.46
N MET A 251 9.15 -5.13 -15.28
CA MET A 251 10.29 -5.96 -14.90
C MET A 251 11.34 -5.85 -15.98
N GLU A 252 12.60 -5.67 -15.57
CA GLU A 252 13.73 -5.57 -16.48
C GLU A 252 14.94 -6.29 -15.91
N GLU A 253 15.43 -7.31 -16.66
CA GLU A 253 16.64 -8.04 -16.32
C GLU A 253 17.85 -7.28 -16.88
N ARG A 254 18.64 -6.69 -15.99
CA ARG A 254 19.93 -6.05 -16.29
C ARG A 254 20.79 -5.96 -15.04
N ASP A 255 22.04 -5.58 -15.16
CA ASP A 255 22.98 -5.36 -14.05
C ASP A 255 23.19 -6.59 -13.16
N GLY A 256 23.01 -7.79 -13.69
CA GLY A 256 23.15 -9.03 -12.93
C GLY A 256 21.98 -9.36 -12.01
N GLY A 257 20.77 -8.88 -12.31
CA GLY A 257 19.55 -9.14 -11.57
C GLY A 257 18.34 -8.64 -12.32
N VAL A 258 17.20 -8.51 -11.60
CA VAL A 258 15.94 -7.98 -12.14
C VAL A 258 15.48 -6.78 -11.33
N TYR A 259 15.21 -5.69 -11.99
CA TYR A 259 14.45 -4.58 -11.44
C TYR A 259 12.98 -4.90 -11.55
N VAL A 260 12.26 -4.77 -10.43
CA VAL A 260 10.81 -5.00 -10.36
C VAL A 260 10.16 -3.73 -9.83
N GLN A 261 9.37 -3.10 -10.68
CA GLN A 261 8.58 -1.92 -10.37
C GLN A 261 7.11 -2.28 -10.27
N SER A 262 6.42 -1.71 -9.28
CA SER A 262 4.97 -1.74 -9.17
C SER A 262 4.45 -0.33 -9.02
N GLU A 263 3.44 0.00 -9.80
CA GLU A 263 2.69 1.25 -9.73
C GLU A 263 1.25 0.92 -9.42
N VAL A 264 0.65 1.60 -8.43
CA VAL A 264 -0.71 1.33 -7.96
C VAL A 264 -1.48 2.63 -7.83
N ALA A 265 -2.62 2.73 -8.51
CA ALA A 265 -3.61 3.77 -8.30
C ALA A 265 -4.86 3.17 -7.66
N SER A 266 -5.33 3.75 -6.56
CA SER A 266 -6.53 3.29 -5.87
C SER A 266 -7.42 4.44 -5.46
N LEU A 267 -8.73 4.16 -5.36
CA LEU A 267 -9.77 5.10 -4.98
C LEU A 267 -10.40 4.65 -3.66
N THR A 268 -10.40 5.53 -2.66
CA THR A 268 -11.07 5.31 -1.38
C THR A 268 -12.05 6.45 -1.10
N ARG A 269 -12.98 6.27 -0.17
CA ARG A 269 -13.81 7.39 0.32
C ARG A 269 -12.93 8.50 0.89
N ASP A 270 -13.44 9.71 0.86
CA ASP A 270 -12.83 10.84 1.55
C ASP A 270 -12.94 10.67 3.07
N ILE A 271 -12.04 11.32 3.80
CA ILE A 271 -12.05 11.30 5.25
C ILE A 271 -13.22 12.13 5.76
N PRO A 272 -14.11 11.58 6.61
CA PRO A 272 -15.23 12.34 7.14
C PRO A 272 -14.78 13.62 7.82
N VAL A 273 -15.56 14.70 7.62
CA VAL A 273 -15.29 16.02 8.24
C VAL A 273 -15.14 15.87 9.75
N GLY A 274 -14.10 16.48 10.31
CA GLY A 274 -13.79 16.44 11.74
C GLY A 274 -12.94 15.25 12.20
N LEU A 275 -12.72 14.21 11.36
CA LEU A 275 -11.88 13.07 11.70
C LEU A 275 -10.48 13.09 11.04
N GLY A 276 -10.22 14.09 10.19
CA GLY A 276 -8.97 14.16 9.41
C GLY A 276 -7.70 14.17 10.27
N TRP A 277 -7.73 14.81 11.44
CA TRP A 277 -6.59 14.87 12.35
C TRP A 277 -6.28 13.50 13.01
N LEU A 278 -7.31 12.67 13.20
CA LEU A 278 -7.19 11.38 13.87
C LEU A 278 -6.83 10.24 12.88
N ILE A 279 -7.54 10.15 11.76
CA ILE A 279 -7.42 9.03 10.82
C ILE A 279 -6.65 9.38 9.55
N GLY A 280 -6.52 10.67 9.23
CA GLY A 280 -5.84 11.14 8.02
C GLY A 280 -4.42 10.59 7.83
N PRO A 281 -3.55 10.64 8.85
CA PRO A 281 -2.20 10.07 8.75
C PRO A 281 -2.21 8.58 8.39
N PHE A 282 -3.16 7.80 8.93
CA PHE A 282 -3.27 6.37 8.64
C PHE A 282 -3.77 6.11 7.22
N VAL A 283 -4.82 6.80 6.78
CA VAL A 283 -5.38 6.64 5.44
C VAL A 283 -4.36 6.98 4.36
N THR A 284 -3.51 7.97 4.59
CA THR A 284 -2.48 8.37 3.62
C THR A 284 -1.23 7.49 3.66
N SER A 285 -0.90 6.83 4.79
CA SER A 285 0.29 5.97 4.90
C SER A 285 0.05 4.53 4.44
N ILE A 286 -1.18 4.01 4.60
CA ILE A 286 -1.51 2.62 4.28
C ILE A 286 -1.13 2.23 2.83
N PRO A 287 -1.44 3.01 1.78
CA PRO A 287 -1.09 2.63 0.41
C PRO A 287 0.43 2.51 0.20
N LYS A 288 1.22 3.44 0.77
CA LYS A 288 2.68 3.39 0.73
C LYS A 288 3.22 2.15 1.43
N GLU A 289 2.76 1.88 2.65
CA GLU A 289 3.19 0.73 3.45
C GLU A 289 2.82 -0.59 2.75
N THR A 290 1.62 -0.65 2.15
CA THR A 290 1.17 -1.83 1.40
C THR A 290 2.08 -2.09 0.21
N LEU A 291 2.37 -1.08 -0.61
CA LEU A 291 3.25 -1.22 -1.76
C LEU A 291 4.67 -1.62 -1.34
N THR A 292 5.22 -0.99 -0.29
CA THR A 292 6.54 -1.34 0.24
C THR A 292 6.58 -2.81 0.64
N LYS A 293 5.60 -3.26 1.44
CA LYS A 293 5.51 -4.65 1.89
C LYS A 293 5.35 -5.61 0.71
N THR A 294 4.50 -5.30 -0.26
CA THR A 294 4.31 -6.14 -1.46
C THR A 294 5.61 -6.36 -2.21
N LEU A 295 6.41 -5.31 -2.42
CA LEU A 295 7.70 -5.41 -3.10
C LEU A 295 8.71 -6.23 -2.29
N GLU A 296 8.77 -6.06 -0.96
CA GLU A 296 9.65 -6.84 -0.10
C GLU A 296 9.23 -8.31 -0.02
N ASP A 297 7.93 -8.58 0.02
CA ASP A 297 7.39 -9.94 -0.02
C ASP A 297 7.70 -10.62 -1.36
N THR A 298 7.58 -9.89 -2.48
CA THR A 298 8.02 -10.37 -3.80
C THR A 298 9.51 -10.73 -3.79
N ARG A 299 10.36 -9.88 -3.22
CA ARG A 299 11.80 -10.16 -3.08
C ARG A 299 12.04 -11.45 -2.30
N ARG A 300 11.33 -11.65 -1.16
CA ARG A 300 11.46 -12.86 -0.35
C ARG A 300 10.98 -14.10 -1.12
N ALA A 301 9.82 -14.00 -1.77
CA ALA A 301 9.27 -15.11 -2.55
C ALA A 301 10.19 -15.53 -3.69
N VAL A 302 10.74 -14.61 -4.47
CA VAL A 302 11.71 -14.91 -5.53
C VAL A 302 12.96 -15.56 -4.94
N LYS A 303 13.47 -15.04 -3.83
CA LYS A 303 14.66 -15.62 -3.17
C LYS A 303 14.41 -17.04 -2.64
N SER A 304 13.23 -17.33 -2.13
CA SER A 304 12.89 -18.65 -1.57
C SER A 304 12.63 -19.74 -2.62
N ARG A 305 12.35 -19.35 -3.87
CA ARG A 305 12.09 -20.28 -5.00
C ARG A 305 13.34 -20.61 -5.81
N ARG A 306 14.43 -19.93 -5.60
CA ARG A 306 15.73 -20.13 -6.24
C ARG A 306 16.62 -21.07 -5.40
#